data_bd595c3ee041bc3aa70a5d730f1d8852
#
_entry.id   bd595c3ee041bc3aa70a5d730f1d8852
#
_cell.length_a   1.000
_cell.length_b   1.000
_cell.length_c   1.000
_cell.angle_alpha   90.00
_cell.angle_beta   90.00
_cell.angle_gamma   90.00
#
_symmetry.space_group_name_H-M   'P 1'
#
loop_
_entity.id
_entity.type
_entity.pdbx_description
1 polymer ?
#
loop_
_entity_poly.entity_id
_entity_poly.type
_entity_poly.pdbx_seq_one_letter_code
_entity_poly.pdbx_strand_id
1 'polypeptide(L)' 'MRNFRMDQAALLLQQESQMGVAEIAGRVGYDSSSKFAAAFKEVKGKTPLEYRRESQ' A
#
# COMPACT_ATOMS: atom_id res chain seq x y z
N MET A 1 -4.04 -10.05 14.72
CA MET A 1 -5.00 -10.18 13.63
C MET A 1 -4.38 -9.74 12.31
N ARG A 2 -4.70 -10.45 11.25
CA ARG A 2 -4.20 -10.09 9.93
C ARG A 2 -4.87 -8.83 9.43
N ASN A 3 -4.10 -8.00 8.77
CA ASN A 3 -4.64 -6.83 8.11
C ASN A 3 -4.79 -7.13 6.64
N PHE A 4 -5.96 -7.62 6.28
CA PHE A 4 -6.24 -8.07 4.92
C PHE A 4 -6.05 -6.95 3.90
N ARG A 5 -6.47 -5.74 4.26
CA ARG A 5 -6.35 -4.61 3.34
C ARG A 5 -4.89 -4.28 3.04
N MET A 6 -4.06 -4.31 4.05
CA MET A 6 -2.64 -4.00 3.86
C MET A 6 -1.95 -5.12 3.10
N ASP A 7 -2.36 -6.37 3.31
CA ASP A 7 -1.83 -7.48 2.53
C ASP A 7 -2.16 -7.32 1.05
N GLN A 8 -3.40 -6.93 0.75
CA GLN A 8 -3.78 -6.69 -0.65
C GLN A 8 -3.02 -5.51 -1.24
N ALA A 9 -2.86 -4.45 -0.47
CA ALA A 9 -2.11 -3.29 -0.94
C ALA A 9 -0.67 -3.68 -1.26
N ALA A 10 -0.06 -4.50 -0.42
CA ALA A 10 1.31 -4.96 -0.65
C ALA A 10 1.40 -5.73 -1.96
N LEU A 11 0.44 -6.60 -2.24
CA LEU A 11 0.41 -7.34 -3.49
C LEU A 11 0.28 -6.40 -4.69
N LEU A 12 -0.61 -5.42 -4.58
CA LEU A 12 -0.79 -4.47 -5.68
C LEU A 12 0.47 -3.66 -5.94
N LEU A 13 1.16 -3.28 -4.88
CA LEU A 13 2.42 -2.55 -5.03
C LEU A 13 3.47 -3.36 -5.76
N GLN A 14 3.47 -4.67 -5.55
CA GLN A 14 4.44 -5.54 -6.20
C GLN A 14 4.03 -5.93 -7.61
N GLN A 15 2.76 -6.24 -7.82
CA GLN A 15 2.29 -6.78 -9.09
C GLN A 15 1.88 -5.72 -10.09
N GLU A 16 1.31 -4.61 -9.60
CA GLU A 16 0.81 -3.55 -10.48
C GLU A 16 1.76 -2.37 -10.42
N SER A 17 2.90 -2.52 -11.05
CA SER A 17 3.95 -1.50 -10.95
C SER A 17 3.55 -0.16 -11.55
N GLN A 18 2.55 -0.14 -12.44
CA GLN A 18 2.09 1.11 -13.04
C GLN A 18 0.98 1.77 -12.24
N MET A 19 0.45 1.09 -11.25
CA MET A 19 -0.62 1.64 -10.43
C MET A 19 -0.02 2.56 -9.37
N GLY A 20 -0.52 3.80 -9.30
CA GLY A 20 -0.05 4.75 -8.31
C GLY A 20 -0.53 4.43 -6.92
N VAL A 21 0.16 4.99 -5.92
CA VAL A 21 -0.19 4.76 -4.52
C VAL A 21 -1.62 5.23 -4.23
N ALA A 22 -2.01 6.38 -4.80
CA ALA A 22 -3.35 6.92 -4.58
C ALA A 22 -4.41 5.96 -5.13
N GLU A 23 -4.13 5.34 -6.26
CA GLU A 23 -5.07 4.40 -6.85
C GLU A 23 -5.18 3.14 -6.00
N ILE A 24 -4.05 2.65 -5.51
CA ILE A 24 -4.04 1.50 -4.62
C ILE A 24 -4.82 1.80 -3.34
N ALA A 25 -4.63 3.00 -2.79
CA ALA A 25 -5.37 3.42 -1.61
C ALA A 25 -6.87 3.32 -1.83
N GLY A 26 -7.34 3.79 -2.99
CA GLY A 26 -8.76 3.69 -3.31
C GLY A 26 -9.23 2.26 -3.44
N ARG A 27 -8.40 1.39 -4.01
CA ARG A 27 -8.75 -0.02 -4.18
C ARG A 27 -8.96 -0.73 -2.85
N VAL A 28 -8.21 -0.34 -1.83
CA VAL A 28 -8.33 -0.99 -0.52
C VAL A 28 -9.23 -0.21 0.43
N GLY A 29 -9.96 0.78 -0.08
CA GLY A 29 -11.00 1.43 0.70
C GLY A 29 -10.58 2.68 1.46
N TYR A 30 -9.45 3.26 1.13
CA TYR A 30 -9.03 4.52 1.74
C TYR A 30 -9.40 5.69 0.84
N ASP A 31 -9.89 6.77 1.43
CA ASP A 31 -10.28 7.95 0.68
C ASP A 31 -9.13 8.95 0.54
N SER A 32 -7.97 8.64 1.10
CA SER A 32 -6.81 9.53 1.04
C SER A 32 -5.54 8.69 1.00
N SER A 33 -4.65 9.02 0.07
CA SER A 33 -3.37 8.31 -0.01
C SER A 33 -2.50 8.60 1.21
N SER A 34 -2.66 9.77 1.81
CA SER A 34 -1.91 10.08 3.03
C SER A 34 -2.31 9.17 4.17
N LYS A 35 -3.61 8.96 4.36
CA LYS A 35 -4.09 8.06 5.39
C LYS A 35 -3.66 6.63 5.12
N PHE A 36 -3.75 6.22 3.86
CA PHE A 36 -3.32 4.90 3.47
C PHE A 36 -1.84 4.70 3.76
N ALA A 37 -1.00 5.66 3.37
CA ALA A 37 0.43 5.54 3.56
C ALA A 37 0.79 5.43 5.04
N ALA A 38 0.14 6.21 5.89
CA ALA A 38 0.39 6.15 7.33
C ALA A 38 0.01 4.78 7.88
N ALA A 39 -1.16 4.28 7.50
CA ALA A 39 -1.60 2.97 7.96
C ALA A 39 -0.69 1.86 7.44
N PHE A 40 -0.28 1.96 6.19
CA PHE A 40 0.60 0.96 5.59
C PHE A 40 1.94 0.90 6.32
N LYS A 41 2.51 2.07 6.59
CA LYS A 41 3.78 2.11 7.30
C LYS A 41 3.67 1.50 8.69
N GLU A 42 2.54 1.74 9.36
CA GLU A 42 2.33 1.21 10.70
C GLU A 42 2.24 -0.32 10.68
N VAL A 43 1.60 -0.87 9.67
CA VAL A 43 1.41 -2.32 9.57
C VAL A 43 2.64 -3.01 8.98
N LYS A 44 3.24 -2.44 7.95
CA LYS A 44 4.32 -3.09 7.21
C LYS A 44 5.70 -2.58 7.58
N GLY A 45 5.81 -1.51 8.36
CA GLY A 45 7.10 -0.98 8.80
C GLY A 45 7.77 -0.06 7.81
N LYS A 46 7.18 0.17 6.64
CA LYS A 46 7.72 1.10 5.65
C LYS A 46 6.60 1.68 4.82
N THR A 47 6.87 2.84 4.19
CA THR A 47 5.86 3.48 3.37
C THR A 47 5.59 2.65 2.12
N PRO A 48 4.43 2.87 1.47
CA PRO A 48 4.15 2.15 0.22
C PRO A 48 5.20 2.37 -0.85
N LEU A 49 5.73 3.58 -0.96
CA LEU A 49 6.77 3.87 -1.95
C LEU A 49 8.05 3.11 -1.64
N GLU A 50 8.44 3.10 -0.37
CA GLU A 50 9.62 2.35 0.04
C GLU A 50 9.44 0.86 -0.22
N TYR A 51 8.26 0.36 0.09
CA TYR A 51 7.95 -1.04 -0.10
C TYR A 51 8.08 -1.43 -1.57
N ARG A 52 7.52 -0.60 -2.46
CA ARG A 52 7.58 -0.87 -3.89
C ARG A 52 9.02 -0.84 -4.39
N ARG A 53 9.79 0.15 -3.94
CA ARG A 53 11.18 0.28 -4.39
C ARG A 53 12.02 -0.91 -4.00
N GLU A 54 11.78 -1.45 -2.82
CA GLU A 54 12.53 -2.62 -2.35
C GLU A 54 12.09 -3.91 -3.01
N SER A 55 10.87 -3.93 -3.55
CA SER A 55 10.35 -5.11 -4.23
C SER A 55 10.78 -5.22 -5.68
N GLN A 56 11.33 -4.16 -6.24
CA GLN A 56 11.74 -4.15 -7.64
C GLN A 56 13.21 -4.45 -7.83
#